data_ddd3b8dff2f9eb0f532a5b26ab629184
#
_entry.id   ddd3b8dff2f9eb0f532a5b26ab629184
#
_cell.length_a   1.000
_cell.length_b   1.000
_cell.length_c   1.000
_cell.angle_alpha   90.00
_cell.angle_beta   90.00
_cell.angle_gamma   90.00
#
_symmetry.space_group_name_H-M   'P 1'
#
loop_
_entity.id
_entity.type
_entity.pdbx_description
1 polymer ?
#
loop_
_entity_poly.entity_id
_entity_poly.type
_entity_poly.pdbx_seq_one_letter_code
_entity_poly.pdbx_strand_id
1 'polypeptide(L)'
;MPWVDKNECTGCGICVEECPVDTIYMEDEKAEINMDNCIRCGICHAVCPENVVKHDSEKIPDEVEANIAKTKEFMSACAKYLGDAKEEQKCLKRMIKHFNKERIVAEKTLEKLQMLEKK
;
A
#
# COMPACT_ATOMS: atom_id res chain seq x y z
N MET A 1 7.04 -1.68 0.61
CA MET A 1 7.00 -0.79 -0.58
C MET A 1 7.27 0.63 -0.12
N PRO A 2 8.19 1.36 -0.74
CA PRO A 2 8.47 2.72 -0.29
C PRO A 2 7.30 3.67 -0.60
N TRP A 3 7.14 4.66 0.23
CA TRP A 3 6.16 5.72 0.04
C TRP A 3 6.73 7.03 0.56
N VAL A 4 6.25 8.13 0.03
CA VAL A 4 6.73 9.46 0.40
C VAL A 4 5.73 10.13 1.34
N ASP A 5 6.21 10.60 2.49
CA ASP A 5 5.40 11.43 3.38
C ASP A 5 5.32 12.84 2.79
N LYS A 6 4.22 13.13 2.10
CA LYS A 6 4.03 14.40 1.38
C LYS A 6 3.99 15.61 2.31
N ASN A 7 3.63 15.42 3.57
CA ASN A 7 3.59 16.51 4.54
C ASN A 7 4.99 16.98 4.91
N GLU A 8 5.97 16.07 4.89
CA GLU A 8 7.36 16.37 5.25
C GLU A 8 8.26 16.58 4.03
N CYS A 9 7.84 16.14 2.83
CA CYS A 9 8.64 16.28 1.61
C CYS A 9 8.83 17.75 1.25
N THR A 10 10.09 18.14 1.03
CA THR A 10 10.45 19.52 0.67
C THR A 10 10.51 19.78 -0.83
N GLY A 11 10.32 18.72 -1.64
CA GLY A 11 10.38 18.86 -3.10
C GLY A 11 11.80 18.97 -3.67
N CYS A 12 12.81 18.49 -2.96
CA CYS A 12 14.22 18.61 -3.37
C CYS A 12 14.55 17.85 -4.67
N GLY A 13 13.77 16.81 -5.02
CA GLY A 13 13.94 16.07 -6.27
C GLY A 13 15.09 15.08 -6.31
N ILE A 14 15.86 14.93 -5.24
CA ILE A 14 17.04 14.03 -5.20
C ILE A 14 16.62 12.58 -5.45
N CYS A 15 15.53 12.11 -4.83
CA CYS A 15 15.02 10.75 -5.03
C CYS A 15 14.59 10.50 -6.48
N VAL A 16 14.05 11.52 -7.14
CA VAL A 16 13.66 11.44 -8.56
C VAL A 16 14.87 11.17 -9.43
N GLU A 17 15.96 11.93 -9.22
CA GLU A 17 17.19 11.80 -9.99
C GLU A 17 17.92 10.48 -9.74
N GLU A 18 17.88 9.98 -8.52
CA GLU A 18 18.62 8.78 -8.12
C GLU A 18 17.87 7.46 -8.38
N CYS A 19 16.59 7.52 -8.74
CA CYS A 19 15.84 6.31 -9.03
C CYS A 19 16.35 5.62 -10.30
N PRO A 20 16.90 4.39 -10.21
CA PRO A 20 17.51 3.71 -11.37
C PRO A 20 16.53 3.32 -12.46
N VAL A 21 15.24 3.20 -12.14
CA VAL A 21 14.20 2.82 -13.09
C VAL A 21 13.20 3.95 -13.36
N ASP A 22 13.51 5.14 -12.86
CA ASP A 22 12.77 6.37 -13.17
C ASP A 22 11.27 6.28 -12.83
N THR A 23 10.97 5.73 -11.67
CA THR A 23 9.57 5.54 -11.23
C THR A 23 9.08 6.59 -10.26
N ILE A 24 9.94 7.54 -9.88
CA ILE A 24 9.57 8.62 -8.97
C ILE A 24 9.39 9.90 -9.78
N TYR A 25 8.30 10.58 -9.55
CA TYR A 25 7.97 11.83 -10.25
C TYR A 25 7.52 12.89 -9.25
N MET A 26 7.56 14.14 -9.69
CA MET A 26 7.10 15.27 -8.85
C MET A 26 5.67 15.61 -9.17
N GLU A 27 4.84 15.75 -8.14
CA GLU A 27 3.46 16.18 -8.25
C GLU A 27 3.20 17.22 -7.16
N ASP A 28 2.75 18.40 -7.53
CA ASP A 28 2.51 19.52 -6.60
C ASP A 28 3.73 19.82 -5.72
N GLU A 29 4.93 19.79 -6.31
CA GLU A 29 6.22 20.02 -5.65
C GLU A 29 6.59 18.95 -4.61
N LYS A 30 5.92 17.81 -4.64
CA LYS A 30 6.18 16.65 -3.77
C LYS A 30 6.50 15.43 -4.61
N ALA A 31 7.34 14.56 -4.08
CA ALA A 31 7.67 13.31 -4.76
C ALA A 31 6.55 12.29 -4.64
N GLU A 32 6.35 11.52 -5.69
CA GLU A 32 5.39 10.41 -5.73
C GLU A 32 6.06 9.22 -6.41
N ILE A 33 5.82 8.02 -5.93
CA ILE A 33 6.41 6.79 -6.46
C ILE A 33 5.37 6.00 -7.25
N ASN A 34 5.67 5.69 -8.52
CA ASN A 34 4.84 4.79 -9.31
C ASN A 34 5.20 3.34 -8.92
N MET A 35 4.35 2.75 -8.08
CA MET A 35 4.61 1.42 -7.52
C MET A 35 4.50 0.29 -8.55
N ASP A 36 3.89 0.53 -9.69
CA ASP A 36 3.79 -0.49 -10.74
C ASP A 36 5.17 -0.82 -11.34
N ASN A 37 6.07 0.15 -11.34
CA ASN A 37 7.40 0.02 -11.94
C ASN A 37 8.55 -0.01 -10.93
N CYS A 38 8.26 0.24 -9.67
CA CYS A 38 9.29 0.29 -8.61
C CYS A 38 9.91 -1.09 -8.36
N ILE A 39 11.23 -1.16 -8.42
CA ILE A 39 11.99 -2.42 -8.20
C ILE A 39 12.39 -2.63 -6.74
N ARG A 40 12.00 -1.72 -5.85
CA ARG A 40 12.25 -1.81 -4.40
C ARG A 40 13.74 -1.89 -4.04
N CYS A 41 14.57 -1.11 -4.74
CA CYS A 41 16.02 -1.11 -4.51
C CYS A 41 16.45 -0.37 -3.24
N GLY A 42 15.60 0.51 -2.70
CA GLY A 42 15.88 1.23 -1.47
C GLY A 42 16.75 2.48 -1.60
N ILE A 43 17.18 2.83 -2.79
CA ILE A 43 18.06 4.01 -3.00
C ILE A 43 17.37 5.29 -2.55
N CYS A 44 16.08 5.47 -2.83
CA CYS A 44 15.32 6.65 -2.45
C CYS A 44 15.29 6.88 -0.93
N HIS A 45 15.29 5.81 -0.14
CA HIS A 45 15.37 5.91 1.33
C HIS A 45 16.70 6.47 1.77
N ALA A 46 17.79 6.03 1.13
CA ALA A 46 19.14 6.39 1.49
C ALA A 46 19.51 7.82 1.11
N VAL A 47 18.98 8.33 -0.01
CA VAL A 47 19.37 9.63 -0.56
C VAL A 47 18.49 10.80 -0.12
N CYS A 48 17.34 10.54 0.49
CA CYS A 48 16.46 11.63 0.92
C CYS A 48 17.05 12.34 2.14
N PRO A 49 17.39 13.65 2.03
CA PRO A 49 17.99 14.38 3.14
C PRO A 49 17.02 14.63 4.30
N GLU A 50 15.73 14.67 4.00
CA GLU A 50 14.67 14.89 5.00
C GLU A 50 14.13 13.60 5.59
N ASN A 51 14.58 12.45 5.08
CA ASN A 51 14.18 11.14 5.54
C ASN A 51 12.65 10.94 5.47
N VAL A 52 12.04 11.43 4.40
CA VAL A 52 10.57 11.39 4.22
C VAL A 52 10.11 10.21 3.36
N VAL A 53 11.03 9.46 2.77
CA VAL A 53 10.71 8.21 2.07
C VAL A 53 10.65 7.10 3.12
N LYS A 54 9.45 6.61 3.36
CA LYS A 54 9.14 5.69 4.46
C LYS A 54 9.02 4.25 3.99
N HIS A 55 9.10 3.33 4.93
CA HIS A 55 8.87 1.90 4.69
C HIS A 55 7.40 1.55 4.87
N ASP A 56 6.97 0.46 4.26
CA ASP A 56 5.60 -0.07 4.33
C ASP A 56 5.10 -0.27 5.75
N SER A 57 5.96 -0.75 6.64
CA SER A 57 5.57 -1.05 8.01
C SER A 57 4.99 0.15 8.74
N GLU A 58 5.40 1.35 8.38
CA GLU A 58 4.89 2.59 8.97
C GLU A 58 3.47 2.93 8.49
N LYS A 59 3.03 2.31 7.38
CA LYS A 59 1.72 2.54 6.78
C LYS A 59 0.68 1.49 7.14
N ILE A 60 1.07 0.44 7.85
CA ILE A 60 0.15 -0.65 8.21
C ILE A 60 -1.12 -0.17 8.90
N PRO A 61 -1.06 0.70 9.94
CA PRO A 61 -2.29 1.17 10.58
C PRO A 61 -3.22 1.91 9.64
N ASP A 62 -2.67 2.74 8.76
CA ASP A 62 -3.44 3.51 7.78
C ASP A 62 -4.12 2.59 6.76
N GLU A 63 -3.42 1.56 6.31
CA GLU A 63 -3.97 0.57 5.38
C GLU A 63 -5.10 -0.24 6.00
N VAL A 64 -4.96 -0.62 7.28
CA VAL A 64 -6.03 -1.31 8.02
C VAL A 64 -7.27 -0.43 8.09
N GLU A 65 -7.13 0.84 8.44
CA GLU A 65 -8.25 1.79 8.51
C GLU A 65 -8.90 1.99 7.14
N ALA A 66 -8.11 2.11 6.09
CA ALA A 66 -8.62 2.25 4.72
C ALA A 66 -9.43 1.02 4.29
N ASN A 67 -8.97 -0.17 4.63
CA ASN A 67 -9.68 -1.41 4.34
C ASN A 67 -11.00 -1.50 5.09
N ILE A 68 -11.03 -1.05 6.35
CA ILE A 68 -12.26 -1.02 7.16
C ILE A 68 -13.25 -0.01 6.56
N ALA A 69 -12.79 1.18 6.19
CA ALA A 69 -13.64 2.21 5.58
C ALA A 69 -14.25 1.70 4.27
N LYS A 70 -13.44 1.04 3.43
CA LYS A 70 -13.91 0.47 2.16
C LYS A 70 -14.93 -0.62 2.38
N THR A 71 -14.72 -1.48 3.39
CA THR A 71 -15.67 -2.54 3.75
C THR A 71 -17.00 -1.95 4.18
N LYS A 72 -16.98 -0.88 4.99
CA LYS A 72 -18.21 -0.20 5.41
C LYS A 72 -18.97 0.42 4.22
N GLU A 73 -18.24 0.96 3.24
CA GLU A 73 -18.86 1.45 2.00
C GLU A 73 -19.57 0.34 1.26
N PHE A 74 -18.92 -0.82 1.11
CA PHE A 74 -19.51 -1.98 0.44
C PHE A 74 -20.72 -2.52 1.20
N MET A 75 -20.66 -2.56 2.54
CA MET A 75 -21.78 -2.98 3.37
C MET A 75 -23.00 -2.07 3.16
N SER A 76 -22.78 -0.77 3.17
CA SER A 76 -23.84 0.21 2.93
C SER A 76 -24.42 0.08 1.52
N ALA A 77 -23.57 -0.15 0.52
CA ALA A 77 -24.00 -0.35 -0.86
C ALA A 77 -24.83 -1.63 -0.99
N CYS A 78 -24.43 -2.72 -0.32
CA CYS A 78 -25.18 -3.96 -0.32
C CYS A 78 -26.56 -3.77 0.30
N ALA A 79 -26.65 -3.07 1.42
CA ALA A 79 -27.92 -2.77 2.06
C ALA A 79 -28.83 -1.94 1.15
N LYS A 80 -28.25 -0.93 0.48
CA LYS A 80 -28.97 -0.02 -0.41
C LYS A 80 -29.51 -0.72 -1.67
N TYR A 81 -28.64 -1.51 -2.33
CA TYR A 81 -28.96 -2.09 -3.64
C TYR A 81 -29.58 -3.47 -3.57
N LEU A 82 -29.35 -4.24 -2.51
CA LEU A 82 -29.87 -5.58 -2.33
C LEU A 82 -30.98 -5.67 -1.29
N GLY A 83 -31.28 -4.58 -0.62
CA GLY A 83 -32.53 -4.33 0.03
C GLY A 83 -32.62 -4.39 1.56
N ASP A 84 -31.67 -4.99 2.29
CA ASP A 84 -31.82 -5.08 3.76
C ASP A 84 -30.51 -5.27 4.53
N ALA A 85 -30.63 -5.27 5.87
CA ALA A 85 -29.50 -5.43 6.78
C ALA A 85 -28.84 -6.82 6.71
N LYS A 86 -29.58 -7.84 6.26
CA LYS A 86 -29.02 -9.19 6.08
C LYS A 86 -27.97 -9.20 4.98
N GLU A 87 -28.19 -8.43 3.92
CA GLU A 87 -27.24 -8.30 2.82
C GLU A 87 -25.98 -7.57 3.26
N GLU A 88 -26.11 -6.62 4.17
CA GLU A 88 -24.98 -5.93 4.79
C GLU A 88 -24.06 -6.91 5.50
N GLN A 89 -24.63 -7.82 6.31
CA GLN A 89 -23.86 -8.84 7.01
C GLN A 89 -23.26 -9.89 6.08
N LYS A 90 -23.94 -10.25 5.01
CA LYS A 90 -23.40 -11.13 3.97
C LYS A 90 -22.19 -10.51 3.28
N CYS A 91 -22.27 -9.22 3.00
CA CYS A 91 -21.16 -8.45 2.42
C CYS A 91 -19.95 -8.47 3.34
N LEU A 92 -20.16 -8.23 4.64
CA LEU A 92 -19.09 -8.30 5.63
C LEU A 92 -18.41 -9.67 5.62
N LYS A 93 -19.18 -10.75 5.59
CA LYS A 93 -18.65 -12.12 5.53
C LYS A 93 -17.82 -12.36 4.27
N ARG A 94 -18.25 -11.83 3.13
CA ARG A 94 -17.50 -11.93 1.88
C ARG A 94 -16.16 -11.20 1.98
N MET A 95 -16.13 -10.03 2.63
CA MET A 95 -14.91 -9.27 2.84
C MET A 95 -13.94 -10.00 3.79
N ILE A 96 -14.48 -10.64 4.82
CA ILE A 96 -13.68 -11.47 5.72
C ILE A 96 -13.01 -12.62 4.96
N LYS A 97 -13.75 -13.29 4.08
CA LYS A 97 -13.20 -14.34 3.22
C LYS A 97 -12.13 -13.81 2.28
N HIS A 98 -12.34 -12.63 1.71
CA HIS A 98 -11.39 -11.98 0.83
C HIS A 98 -10.06 -11.74 1.55
N PHE A 99 -10.10 -11.15 2.74
CA PHE A 99 -8.88 -10.87 3.49
C PHE A 99 -8.20 -12.14 4.04
N ASN A 100 -8.97 -13.16 4.37
CA ASN A 100 -8.39 -14.47 4.72
C ASN A 100 -7.63 -15.09 3.55
N LYS A 101 -8.17 -14.99 2.34
CA LYS A 101 -7.50 -15.44 1.13
C LYS A 101 -6.22 -14.64 0.90
N GLU A 102 -6.28 -13.31 1.04
CA GLU A 102 -5.11 -12.43 0.89
C GLU A 102 -4.01 -12.79 1.89
N ARG A 103 -4.40 -13.08 3.13
CA ARG A 103 -3.45 -13.51 4.17
C ARG A 103 -2.76 -14.81 3.77
N ILE A 104 -3.51 -15.81 3.31
CA ILE A 104 -2.95 -17.10 2.89
C ILE A 104 -2.01 -16.93 1.71
N VAL A 105 -2.39 -16.13 0.73
CA VAL A 105 -1.52 -15.83 -0.42
C VAL A 105 -0.22 -15.19 0.04
N ALA A 106 -0.30 -14.21 0.95
CA ALA A 106 0.88 -13.54 1.48
C ALA A 106 1.78 -14.52 2.24
N GLU A 107 1.22 -15.37 3.09
CA GLU A 107 1.97 -16.36 3.86
C GLU A 107 2.71 -17.35 2.96
N LYS A 108 2.02 -17.88 1.95
CA LYS A 108 2.62 -18.84 1.01
C LYS A 108 3.68 -18.19 0.13
N THR A 109 3.45 -16.94 -0.27
CA THR A 109 4.42 -16.16 -1.01
C THR A 109 5.68 -15.95 -0.19
N LEU A 110 5.52 -15.58 1.09
CA LEU A 110 6.65 -15.39 2.00
C LEU A 110 7.48 -16.66 2.17
N GLU A 111 6.83 -17.83 2.30
CA GLU A 111 7.52 -19.11 2.39
C GLU A 111 8.45 -19.34 1.19
N LYS A 112 7.94 -19.09 0.01
CA LYS A 112 8.72 -19.28 -1.23
C LYS A 112 9.83 -18.24 -1.37
N LEU A 113 9.59 -17.00 -0.98
CA LEU A 113 10.60 -15.94 -1.02
C LEU A 113 11.73 -16.22 -0.04
N GLN A 114 11.41 -16.73 1.13
CA GLN A 114 12.42 -17.11 2.13
C GLN A 114 13.31 -18.25 1.63
N MET A 115 12.77 -19.16 0.84
CA MET A 115 13.56 -20.20 0.19
C MET A 115 14.57 -19.62 -0.82
N LEU A 116 14.19 -18.55 -1.51
CA LEU A 116 15.10 -17.83 -2.42
C LEU A 116 16.22 -17.13 -1.66
N GLU A 117 15.92 -16.58 -0.49
CA GLU A 117 16.89 -15.89 0.36
C GLU A 117 18.03 -16.82 0.80
N LYS A 118 17.76 -18.09 0.99
CA LYS A 118 18.75 -19.10 1.42
C LYS A 118 19.71 -19.53 0.32
N LYS A 119 19.52 -19.08 -0.87
CA LYS A 119 20.41 -19.34 -2.00
C LYS A 119 21.38 -18.21 -2.22
#